data_b2a340fda2c76dfa705413ef45ad3f65
#
_entry.id   b2a340fda2c76dfa705413ef45ad3f65
#
_cell.length_a   1.000
_cell.length_b   1.000
_cell.length_c   1.000
_cell.angle_alpha   90.00
_cell.angle_beta   90.00
_cell.angle_gamma   90.00
#
_symmetry.space_group_name_H-M   'P 1'
#
loop_
_entity.id
_entity.type
_entity.pdbx_description
1 polymer ?
#
loop_
_entity_poly.entity_id
_entity_poly.type
_entity_poly.pdbx_seq_one_letter_code
_entity_poly.pdbx_strand_id
1 'polypeptide(L)'
;MSKNLEIKKVAVAEIVERFKAAQSVVVVSYSGLTVEQVTNLRKLCREQDVHYVVLKNRLVVRALQELGIEGLDPILEGPNAFVFGNKDVTNAPKIVNDFIEKNKLTSLQIKGGLMGTEVMDVAAVKGLAALPSRDELLATLVGCLQSPVSSLVAVLDEIAEKLEKEAA
;
A
#
# COMPACT_ATOMS: atom_id res chain seq x y z
N MET A 1 -34.44 -10.68 18.69
CA MET A 1 -33.53 -9.56 18.35
C MET A 1 -33.90 -8.95 16.99
N SER A 2 -33.66 -7.67 16.75
CA SER A 2 -34.07 -7.02 15.47
C SER A 2 -33.21 -7.54 14.31
N LYS A 3 -33.85 -7.99 13.20
CA LYS A 3 -33.17 -8.46 11.97
C LYS A 3 -32.05 -7.50 11.51
N ASN A 4 -32.23 -6.20 11.71
CA ASN A 4 -31.24 -5.16 11.38
C ASN A 4 -29.96 -5.25 12.25
N LEU A 5 -30.04 -5.81 13.44
CA LEU A 5 -28.88 -5.95 14.33
C LEU A 5 -28.04 -7.16 13.94
N GLU A 6 -28.68 -8.22 13.49
CA GLU A 6 -28.00 -9.43 12.98
C GLU A 6 -27.24 -9.12 11.68
N ILE A 7 -27.87 -8.41 10.74
CA ILE A 7 -27.21 -7.96 9.50
C ILE A 7 -25.99 -7.09 9.79
N LYS A 8 -26.06 -6.20 10.79
CA LYS A 8 -24.92 -5.37 11.19
C LYS A 8 -23.79 -6.17 11.82
N LYS A 9 -24.11 -7.20 12.63
CA LYS A 9 -23.10 -8.10 13.21
C LYS A 9 -22.38 -8.90 12.13
N VAL A 10 -23.11 -9.44 11.16
CA VAL A 10 -22.51 -10.15 10.01
C VAL A 10 -21.60 -9.21 9.22
N ALA A 11 -22.06 -7.99 8.94
CA ALA A 11 -21.23 -6.99 8.25
C ALA A 11 -19.95 -6.60 9.03
N VAL A 12 -20.02 -6.52 10.37
CA VAL A 12 -18.81 -6.28 11.19
C VAL A 12 -17.88 -7.48 11.12
N ALA A 13 -18.39 -8.71 11.21
CA ALA A 13 -17.57 -9.92 11.09
C ALA A 13 -16.84 -10.00 9.73
N GLU A 14 -17.53 -9.71 8.63
CA GLU A 14 -16.91 -9.63 7.30
C GLU A 14 -15.81 -8.56 7.22
N ILE A 15 -16.03 -7.41 7.86
CA ILE A 15 -15.03 -6.33 7.91
C ILE A 15 -13.81 -6.81 8.70
N VAL A 16 -14.01 -7.42 9.87
CA VAL A 16 -12.91 -7.98 10.71
C VAL A 16 -12.10 -9.02 9.94
N GLU A 17 -12.75 -9.91 9.19
CA GLU A 17 -12.04 -10.89 8.35
C GLU A 17 -11.20 -10.23 7.27
N ARG A 18 -11.71 -9.19 6.61
CA ARG A 18 -10.96 -8.43 5.60
C ARG A 18 -9.75 -7.70 6.19
N PHE A 19 -9.91 -7.11 7.39
CA PHE A 19 -8.79 -6.47 8.09
C PHE A 19 -7.72 -7.50 8.50
N LYS A 20 -8.11 -8.70 8.93
CA LYS A 20 -7.18 -9.79 9.28
C LYS A 20 -6.45 -10.36 8.05
N ALA A 21 -7.12 -10.44 6.92
CA ALA A 21 -6.54 -10.97 5.67
C ALA A 21 -5.60 -9.96 5.00
N ALA A 22 -5.81 -8.66 5.21
CA ALA A 22 -5.00 -7.61 4.60
C ALA A 22 -3.68 -7.40 5.35
N GLN A 23 -2.57 -7.30 4.62
CA GLN A 23 -1.27 -6.93 5.16
C GLN A 23 -1.15 -5.41 5.35
N SER A 24 -1.79 -4.63 4.48
CA SER A 24 -1.86 -3.18 4.58
C SER A 24 -3.25 -2.67 4.22
N VAL A 25 -3.68 -1.62 4.90
CA VAL A 25 -4.94 -0.93 4.62
C VAL A 25 -4.67 0.57 4.52
N VAL A 26 -5.05 1.18 3.41
CA VAL A 26 -4.93 2.63 3.22
C VAL A 26 -6.32 3.26 3.26
N VAL A 27 -6.45 4.30 4.08
CA VAL A 27 -7.67 5.10 4.18
C VAL A 27 -7.54 6.34 3.32
N VAL A 28 -8.47 6.47 2.38
CA VAL A 28 -8.48 7.59 1.43
C VAL A 28 -9.81 8.32 1.46
N SER A 29 -9.78 9.64 1.29
CA SER A 29 -10.99 10.42 1.06
C SER A 29 -11.34 10.38 -0.43
N TYR A 30 -12.56 9.97 -0.77
CA TYR A 30 -13.02 9.91 -2.17
C TYR A 30 -13.93 11.09 -2.57
N SER A 31 -14.02 12.12 -1.73
CA SER A 31 -14.85 13.28 -2.00
C SER A 31 -14.36 14.05 -3.22
N GLY A 32 -15.26 14.33 -4.16
CA GLY A 32 -14.93 15.11 -5.38
C GLY A 32 -14.37 14.30 -6.55
N LEU A 33 -14.36 12.97 -6.49
CA LEU A 33 -14.01 12.12 -7.62
C LEU A 33 -15.20 11.93 -8.57
N THR A 34 -14.93 11.91 -9.87
CA THR A 34 -15.93 11.53 -10.89
C THR A 34 -16.15 10.02 -10.90
N VAL A 35 -17.32 9.57 -11.37
CA VAL A 35 -17.63 8.14 -11.48
C VAL A 35 -16.63 7.40 -12.37
N GLU A 36 -16.16 8.03 -13.42
CA GLU A 36 -15.15 7.49 -14.33
C GLU A 36 -13.82 7.24 -13.61
N GLN A 37 -13.35 8.21 -12.83
CA GLN A 37 -12.11 8.11 -12.05
C GLN A 37 -12.18 6.98 -11.02
N VAL A 38 -13.32 6.86 -10.30
CA VAL A 38 -13.53 5.76 -9.34
C VAL A 38 -13.55 4.40 -10.05
N THR A 39 -14.15 4.32 -11.23
CA THR A 39 -14.19 3.08 -12.02
C THR A 39 -12.80 2.68 -12.50
N ASN A 40 -12.01 3.62 -12.97
CA ASN A 40 -10.62 3.39 -13.38
C ASN A 40 -9.75 2.98 -12.19
N LEU A 41 -9.90 3.64 -11.03
CA LEU A 41 -9.19 3.25 -9.80
C LEU A 41 -9.54 1.81 -9.39
N ARG A 42 -10.83 1.43 -9.40
CA ARG A 42 -11.26 0.07 -9.10
C ARG A 42 -10.70 -0.96 -10.07
N LYS A 43 -10.58 -0.61 -11.36
CA LYS A 43 -9.98 -1.48 -12.36
C LYS A 43 -8.51 -1.74 -12.06
N LEU A 44 -7.73 -0.68 -11.82
CA LEU A 44 -6.31 -0.80 -11.44
C LEU A 44 -6.11 -1.59 -10.15
N CYS A 45 -6.96 -1.36 -9.14
CA CYS A 45 -6.91 -2.13 -7.90
C CYS A 45 -7.14 -3.63 -8.14
N ARG A 46 -8.11 -4.00 -8.99
CA ARG A 46 -8.39 -5.41 -9.31
C ARG A 46 -7.25 -6.08 -10.08
N GLU A 47 -6.58 -5.37 -10.98
CA GLU A 47 -5.44 -5.87 -11.75
C GLU A 47 -4.24 -6.21 -10.86
N GLN A 48 -4.13 -5.60 -9.68
CA GLN A 48 -3.05 -5.81 -8.72
C GLN A 48 -3.48 -6.54 -7.44
N ASP A 49 -4.63 -7.22 -7.47
CA ASP A 49 -5.20 -7.97 -6.32
C ASP A 49 -5.41 -7.10 -5.05
N VAL A 50 -5.72 -5.84 -5.24
CA VAL A 50 -6.05 -4.88 -4.19
C VAL A 50 -7.55 -4.62 -4.18
N HIS A 51 -8.17 -4.65 -3.00
CA HIS A 51 -9.61 -4.45 -2.86
C HIS A 51 -9.94 -3.02 -2.43
N TYR A 52 -10.61 -2.27 -3.31
CA TYR A 52 -11.16 -0.95 -3.00
C TYR A 52 -12.61 -1.08 -2.54
N VAL A 53 -12.88 -0.76 -1.28
CA VAL A 53 -14.23 -0.89 -0.67
C VAL A 53 -14.59 0.38 0.09
N VAL A 54 -15.83 0.84 -0.07
CA VAL A 54 -16.40 1.92 0.73
C VAL A 54 -17.23 1.32 1.85
N LEU A 55 -16.85 1.59 3.09
CA LEU A 55 -17.47 1.05 4.29
C LEU A 55 -18.07 2.16 5.14
N LYS A 56 -19.06 1.82 5.96
CA LYS A 56 -19.62 2.76 6.94
C LYS A 56 -18.65 2.93 8.11
N ASN A 57 -18.20 4.15 8.38
CA ASN A 57 -17.23 4.48 9.42
C ASN A 57 -17.60 3.85 10.78
N ARG A 58 -18.87 3.93 11.21
CA ARG A 58 -19.33 3.35 12.47
C ARG A 58 -19.17 1.83 12.58
N LEU A 59 -19.25 1.10 11.45
CA LEU A 59 -19.03 -0.35 11.44
C LEU A 59 -17.55 -0.66 11.51
N VAL A 60 -16.73 0.16 10.83
CA VAL A 60 -15.27 0.03 10.87
C VAL A 60 -14.74 0.30 12.28
N VAL A 61 -15.19 1.36 12.96
CA VAL A 61 -14.80 1.64 14.36
C VAL A 61 -15.09 0.44 15.26
N ARG A 62 -16.27 -0.20 15.13
CA ARG A 62 -16.58 -1.40 15.92
C ARG A 62 -15.69 -2.58 15.58
N ALA A 63 -15.40 -2.80 14.29
CA ALA A 63 -14.50 -3.86 13.85
C ALA A 63 -13.08 -3.64 14.39
N LEU A 64 -12.60 -2.39 14.42
CA LEU A 64 -11.28 -2.03 14.97
C LEU A 64 -11.22 -2.21 16.49
N GLN A 65 -12.30 -1.87 17.20
CA GLN A 65 -12.42 -2.13 18.63
C GLN A 65 -12.37 -3.63 18.96
N GLU A 66 -13.00 -4.48 18.15
CA GLU A 66 -12.90 -5.95 18.28
C GLU A 66 -11.48 -6.48 18.00
N LEU A 67 -10.71 -5.79 17.17
CA LEU A 67 -9.31 -6.10 16.86
C LEU A 67 -8.32 -5.49 17.86
N GLY A 68 -8.78 -4.62 18.78
CA GLY A 68 -7.93 -3.93 19.75
C GLY A 68 -7.03 -2.85 19.14
N ILE A 69 -7.41 -2.30 17.98
CA ILE A 69 -6.68 -1.25 17.27
C ILE A 69 -7.30 0.09 17.63
N GLU A 70 -6.56 0.93 18.33
CA GLU A 70 -6.96 2.28 18.73
C GLU A 70 -6.18 3.34 17.93
N GLY A 71 -6.73 4.56 17.81
CA GLY A 71 -6.04 5.70 17.19
C GLY A 71 -6.47 6.04 15.77
N LEU A 72 -7.40 5.29 15.16
CA LEU A 72 -7.95 5.58 13.83
C LEU A 72 -9.15 6.53 13.85
N ASP A 73 -9.73 6.81 15.00
CA ASP A 73 -10.93 7.63 15.12
C ASP A 73 -10.83 8.99 14.41
N PRO A 74 -9.75 9.77 14.54
CA PRO A 74 -9.62 11.06 13.87
C PRO A 74 -9.50 10.91 12.32
N ILE A 75 -9.01 9.76 11.84
CA ILE A 75 -8.82 9.49 10.41
C ILE A 75 -10.16 9.09 9.76
N LEU A 76 -11.08 8.51 10.53
CA LEU A 76 -12.36 8.00 10.06
C LEU A 76 -13.45 9.07 9.89
N GLU A 77 -13.15 10.35 10.13
CA GLU A 77 -14.10 11.43 9.89
C GLU A 77 -14.33 11.66 8.39
N GLY A 78 -15.58 11.90 8.00
CA GLY A 78 -15.99 12.21 6.62
C GLY A 78 -16.11 10.98 5.69
N PRO A 79 -16.15 11.20 4.36
CA PRO A 79 -16.30 10.14 3.37
C PRO A 79 -14.98 9.41 3.17
N ASN A 80 -14.92 8.15 3.62
CA ASN A 80 -13.71 7.33 3.56
C ASN A 80 -13.92 6.09 2.70
N ALA A 81 -12.90 5.76 1.92
CA ALA A 81 -12.75 4.49 1.23
C ALA A 81 -11.52 3.77 1.76
N PHE A 82 -11.59 2.45 1.78
CA PHE A 82 -10.56 1.56 2.29
C PHE A 82 -9.97 0.77 1.14
N VAL A 83 -8.66 0.77 1.06
CA VAL A 83 -7.89 0.05 0.06
C VAL A 83 -7.10 -1.03 0.79
N PHE A 84 -7.50 -2.30 0.58
CA PHE A 84 -6.92 -3.46 1.24
C PHE A 84 -5.88 -4.11 0.35
N GLY A 85 -4.63 -4.17 0.79
CA GLY A 85 -3.54 -4.90 0.14
C GLY A 85 -3.36 -6.27 0.78
N ASN A 86 -3.62 -7.35 0.02
CA ASN A 86 -3.56 -8.71 0.55
C ASN A 86 -2.19 -9.37 0.37
N LYS A 87 -1.49 -9.12 -0.76
CA LYS A 87 -0.23 -9.78 -1.09
C LYS A 87 0.97 -9.06 -0.51
N ASP A 88 1.09 -7.77 -0.82
CA ASP A 88 2.23 -6.94 -0.44
C ASP A 88 1.78 -5.70 0.32
N VAL A 89 2.57 -5.30 1.30
CA VAL A 89 2.32 -4.10 2.09
C VAL A 89 2.41 -2.82 1.25
N THR A 90 3.29 -2.81 0.24
CA THR A 90 3.58 -1.64 -0.59
C THR A 90 2.58 -1.43 -1.73
N ASN A 91 1.84 -2.48 -2.16
CA ASN A 91 0.96 -2.40 -3.32
C ASN A 91 -0.19 -1.41 -3.13
N ALA A 92 -0.90 -1.46 -1.99
CA ALA A 92 -2.03 -0.57 -1.75
C ALA A 92 -1.63 0.91 -1.69
N PRO A 93 -0.58 1.33 -0.95
CA PRO A 93 -0.09 2.71 -0.96
C PRO A 93 0.40 3.17 -2.34
N LYS A 94 1.13 2.30 -3.08
CA LYS A 94 1.70 2.60 -4.39
C LYS A 94 0.63 2.91 -5.42
N ILE A 95 -0.39 2.05 -5.54
CA ILE A 95 -1.50 2.25 -6.48
C ILE A 95 -2.20 3.58 -6.23
N VAL A 96 -2.47 3.88 -4.95
CA VAL A 96 -3.17 5.12 -4.59
C VAL A 96 -2.30 6.34 -4.92
N ASN A 97 -1.01 6.30 -4.59
CA ASN A 97 -0.09 7.41 -4.88
C ASN A 97 0.09 7.62 -6.39
N ASP A 98 0.34 6.55 -7.15
CA ASP A 98 0.47 6.60 -8.62
C ASP A 98 -0.80 7.14 -9.28
N PHE A 99 -1.96 6.78 -8.75
CA PHE A 99 -3.23 7.27 -9.27
C PHE A 99 -3.41 8.77 -9.00
N ILE A 100 -3.01 9.25 -7.82
CA ILE A 100 -3.02 10.69 -7.48
C ILE A 100 -2.09 11.46 -8.40
N GLU A 101 -0.86 10.97 -8.62
CA GLU A 101 0.15 11.63 -9.44
C GLU A 101 -0.23 11.67 -10.92
N LYS A 102 -0.65 10.52 -11.48
CA LYS A 102 -1.04 10.41 -12.91
C LYS A 102 -2.22 11.30 -13.27
N ASN A 103 -3.19 11.42 -12.39
CA ASN A 103 -4.40 12.20 -12.66
C ASN A 103 -4.34 13.62 -12.06
N LYS A 104 -3.25 13.99 -11.36
CA LYS A 104 -3.08 15.27 -10.64
C LYS A 104 -4.30 15.62 -9.77
N LEU A 105 -4.84 14.60 -9.09
CA LEU A 105 -6.08 14.74 -8.31
C LEU A 105 -5.76 15.34 -6.95
N THR A 106 -6.21 16.57 -6.73
CA THR A 106 -6.23 17.19 -5.39
C THR A 106 -7.37 16.68 -4.52
N SER A 107 -8.38 16.05 -5.14
CA SER A 107 -9.60 15.56 -4.47
C SER A 107 -9.40 14.23 -3.75
N LEU A 108 -8.49 13.36 -4.22
CA LEU A 108 -8.15 12.10 -3.55
C LEU A 108 -7.03 12.35 -2.56
N GLN A 109 -7.33 12.32 -1.28
CA GLN A 109 -6.35 12.54 -0.22
C GLN A 109 -6.18 11.28 0.61
N ILE A 110 -4.92 10.89 0.83
CA ILE A 110 -4.57 9.86 1.80
C ILE A 110 -4.71 10.46 3.18
N LYS A 111 -5.51 9.84 4.04
CA LYS A 111 -5.70 10.28 5.43
C LYS A 111 -4.81 9.53 6.40
N GLY A 112 -4.42 8.32 6.06
CA GLY A 112 -3.60 7.45 6.88
C GLY A 112 -3.72 6.01 6.41
N GLY A 113 -3.17 5.10 7.19
CA GLY A 113 -3.24 3.67 6.90
C GLY A 113 -3.01 2.82 8.13
N LEU A 114 -3.11 1.51 7.91
CA LEU A 114 -2.80 0.46 8.88
C LEU A 114 -1.82 -0.51 8.24
N MET A 115 -0.83 -0.93 8.99
CA MET A 115 0.05 -2.03 8.66
C MET A 115 -0.04 -3.08 9.76
N GLY A 116 -0.78 -4.16 9.49
CA GLY A 116 -1.14 -5.12 10.53
C GLY A 116 -1.98 -4.46 11.64
N THR A 117 -1.38 -4.19 12.79
CA THR A 117 -2.01 -3.54 13.96
C THR A 117 -1.55 -2.09 14.19
N GLU A 118 -0.52 -1.64 13.48
CA GLU A 118 0.05 -0.30 13.67
C GLU A 118 -0.65 0.74 12.80
N VAL A 119 -1.04 1.84 13.41
CA VAL A 119 -1.61 2.99 12.71
C VAL A 119 -0.49 3.82 12.10
N MET A 120 -0.61 4.12 10.82
CA MET A 120 0.36 4.88 10.05
C MET A 120 -0.18 6.25 9.68
N ASP A 121 0.64 7.27 9.89
CA ASP A 121 0.36 8.62 9.45
C ASP A 121 0.53 8.79 7.93
N VAL A 122 0.02 9.87 7.39
CA VAL A 122 0.09 10.21 5.95
C VAL A 122 1.53 10.20 5.42
N ALA A 123 2.49 10.71 6.21
CA ALA A 123 3.89 10.73 5.84
C ALA A 123 4.47 9.31 5.69
N ALA A 124 4.14 8.41 6.61
CA ALA A 124 4.57 7.02 6.59
C ALA A 124 3.96 6.25 5.40
N VAL A 125 2.66 6.45 5.11
CA VAL A 125 1.99 5.84 3.95
C VAL A 125 2.62 6.29 2.63
N LYS A 126 2.97 7.57 2.50
CA LYS A 126 3.69 8.09 1.32
C LYS A 126 5.10 7.52 1.21
N GLY A 127 5.80 7.36 2.34
CA GLY A 127 7.10 6.69 2.38
C GLY A 127 7.01 5.24 1.88
N LEU A 128 5.99 4.49 2.30
CA LEU A 128 5.74 3.13 1.79
C LEU A 128 5.42 3.11 0.30
N ALA A 129 4.67 4.09 -0.20
CA ALA A 129 4.34 4.19 -1.62
C ALA A 129 5.59 4.41 -2.51
N ALA A 130 6.63 5.06 -1.97
CA ALA A 130 7.89 5.29 -2.67
C ALA A 130 8.79 4.04 -2.70
N LEU A 131 8.52 3.02 -1.87
CA LEU A 131 9.31 1.79 -1.86
C LEU A 131 8.97 0.91 -3.08
N PRO A 132 9.99 0.25 -3.67
CA PRO A 132 9.77 -0.79 -4.68
C PRO A 132 9.06 -2.01 -4.09
N SER A 133 8.63 -2.93 -4.96
CA SER A 133 8.01 -4.18 -4.55
C SER A 133 8.98 -5.04 -3.70
N ARG A 134 8.43 -6.00 -2.95
CA ARG A 134 9.23 -6.91 -2.11
C ARG A 134 10.30 -7.63 -2.91
N ASP A 135 9.96 -8.11 -4.11
CA ASP A 135 10.89 -8.85 -4.97
C ASP A 135 11.99 -7.94 -5.51
N GLU A 136 11.68 -6.68 -5.86
CA GLU A 136 12.66 -5.68 -6.26
C GLU A 136 13.61 -5.31 -5.12
N LEU A 137 13.11 -5.20 -3.87
CA LEU A 137 13.94 -4.98 -2.68
C LEU A 137 14.89 -6.15 -2.43
N LEU A 138 14.41 -7.39 -2.56
CA LEU A 138 15.25 -8.58 -2.46
C LEU A 138 16.31 -8.63 -3.58
N ALA A 139 15.93 -8.32 -4.80
CA ALA A 139 16.87 -8.25 -5.93
C ALA A 139 17.96 -7.17 -5.70
N THR A 140 17.57 -6.00 -5.18
CA THR A 140 18.51 -4.92 -4.81
C THR A 140 19.46 -5.37 -3.70
N LEU A 141 18.95 -6.07 -2.67
CA LEU A 141 19.77 -6.61 -1.59
C LEU A 141 20.83 -7.59 -2.13
N VAL A 142 20.41 -8.54 -2.98
CA VAL A 142 21.34 -9.50 -3.61
C VAL A 142 22.35 -8.78 -4.48
N GLY A 143 21.92 -7.79 -5.26
CA GLY A 143 22.82 -6.96 -6.07
C GLY A 143 23.86 -6.21 -5.23
N CYS A 144 23.45 -5.64 -4.08
CA CYS A 144 24.38 -4.99 -3.14
C CYS A 144 25.40 -5.96 -2.54
N LEU A 145 25.00 -7.21 -2.28
CA LEU A 145 25.91 -8.25 -1.78
C LEU A 145 26.92 -8.71 -2.85
N GLN A 146 26.52 -8.75 -4.11
CA GLN A 146 27.38 -9.12 -5.23
C GLN A 146 28.28 -7.96 -5.69
N SER A 147 27.87 -6.71 -5.46
CA SER A 147 28.59 -5.51 -5.95
C SER A 147 30.08 -5.48 -5.60
N PRO A 148 30.54 -5.81 -4.37
CA PRO A 148 31.97 -5.80 -4.06
C PRO A 148 32.79 -6.80 -4.89
N VAL A 149 32.22 -7.95 -5.19
CA VAL A 149 32.91 -8.98 -6.02
C VAL A 149 32.94 -8.54 -7.48
N SER A 150 31.81 -8.04 -8.00
CA SER A 150 31.73 -7.55 -9.38
C SER A 150 32.65 -6.34 -9.61
N SER A 151 32.77 -5.41 -8.65
CA SER A 151 33.67 -4.27 -8.76
C SER A 151 35.15 -4.69 -8.72
N LEU A 152 35.50 -5.73 -7.94
CA LEU A 152 36.85 -6.27 -7.93
C LEU A 152 37.23 -6.87 -9.32
N VAL A 153 36.29 -7.65 -9.89
CA VAL A 153 36.48 -8.24 -11.24
C VAL A 153 36.66 -7.13 -12.29
N ALA A 154 35.80 -6.11 -12.27
CA ALA A 154 35.91 -4.99 -13.21
C ALA A 154 37.24 -4.27 -13.11
N VAL A 155 37.76 -4.04 -11.91
CA VAL A 155 39.09 -3.42 -11.73
C VAL A 155 40.22 -4.33 -12.25
N LEU A 156 40.13 -5.64 -12.04
CA LEU A 156 41.13 -6.58 -12.57
C LEU A 156 41.10 -6.62 -14.09
N ASP A 157 39.91 -6.60 -14.70
CA ASP A 157 39.75 -6.54 -16.15
C ASP A 157 40.35 -5.23 -16.73
N GLU A 158 40.09 -4.08 -16.10
CA GLU A 158 40.68 -2.81 -16.50
C GLU A 158 42.19 -2.80 -16.39
N ILE A 159 42.77 -3.45 -15.37
CA ILE A 159 44.25 -3.57 -15.23
C ILE A 159 44.79 -4.48 -16.35
N ALA A 160 44.12 -5.61 -16.63
CA ALA A 160 44.52 -6.51 -17.71
C ALA A 160 44.53 -5.80 -19.08
N GLU A 161 43.46 -5.06 -19.41
CA GLU A 161 43.38 -4.27 -20.64
C GLU A 161 44.46 -3.19 -20.74
N LYS A 162 44.81 -2.55 -19.62
CA LYS A 162 45.91 -1.53 -19.60
C LYS A 162 47.27 -2.17 -19.87
N LEU A 163 47.54 -3.32 -19.24
CA LEU A 163 48.79 -4.06 -19.45
C LEU A 163 48.91 -4.58 -20.88
N GLU A 164 47.83 -5.03 -21.49
CA GLU A 164 47.82 -5.45 -22.88
C GLU A 164 48.09 -4.28 -23.86
N LYS A 165 47.54 -3.09 -23.57
CA LYS A 165 47.78 -1.86 -24.37
C LYS A 165 49.20 -1.29 -24.21
N GLU A 166 49.82 -1.51 -23.05
CA GLU A 166 51.24 -1.10 -22.82
C GLU A 166 52.24 -2.11 -23.40
N ALA A 167 51.81 -3.37 -23.60
CA ALA A 167 52.65 -4.42 -24.15
C ALA A 167 52.61 -4.51 -25.69
N ALA A 168 51.70 -3.78 -26.35
CA ALA A 168 51.51 -3.73 -27.80
C ALA A 168 52.10 -2.48 -28.43
#